data_4a3920cf6c6bb0227168dc647399b9aa
#
_entry.id   4a3920cf6c6bb0227168dc647399b9aa
#
_cell.length_a   1.000
_cell.length_b   1.000
_cell.length_c   1.000
_cell.angle_alpha   90.00
_cell.angle_beta   90.00
_cell.angle_gamma   90.00
#
_symmetry.space_group_name_H-M   'P 1'
#
loop_
_entity.id
_entity.type
_entity.pdbx_description
1 polymer ?
#
loop_
_entity_poly.entity_id
_entity_poly.type
_entity_poly.pdbx_seq_one_letter_code
_entity_poly.pdbx_strand_id
1 'polypeptide(L)'
;MVNQKEEICTDIGKAMGTFLRITSYGRPQGEVSKAVRAYFRNVENLCSRFRSDSDVSHISAAAGVKPVMVSSLCRDVCRCSLREAVFTGGIFDPTVGALTSLWNIGGENERIPSEEEIEKAKVLIDYRHIEIGERSVFLKEKGMSLDLGGIAKEYALHKAAALAERMGECSMMIDAGGDICVVGNKPDGSAWRLGIQHPRQRSTLIATVALGSEDTVETSGDYR
;
A
#
# COMPACT_ATOMS: atom_id res chain seq x y z
N MET A 1 -38.84 -12.30 -16.17
CA MET A 1 -37.39 -12.26 -15.85
C MET A 1 -37.29 -12.24 -14.36
N VAL A 2 -36.80 -13.34 -13.77
CA VAL A 2 -36.63 -13.47 -12.31
C VAL A 2 -35.50 -12.53 -11.91
N ASN A 3 -35.81 -11.55 -11.07
CA ASN A 3 -34.84 -10.67 -10.43
C ASN A 3 -34.05 -11.54 -9.44
N GLN A 4 -32.98 -12.20 -9.90
CA GLN A 4 -32.00 -12.78 -8.99
C GLN A 4 -31.37 -11.59 -8.29
N LYS A 5 -31.70 -11.37 -7.00
CA LYS A 5 -30.91 -10.53 -6.13
C LYS A 5 -29.50 -11.10 -6.19
N GLU A 6 -28.60 -10.38 -6.87
CA GLU A 6 -27.21 -10.78 -6.91
C GLU A 6 -26.68 -10.84 -5.49
N GLU A 7 -26.16 -11.99 -5.11
CA GLU A 7 -25.69 -12.26 -3.75
C GLU A 7 -24.43 -11.43 -3.49
N ILE A 8 -24.45 -10.67 -2.40
CA ILE A 8 -23.26 -9.93 -1.95
C ILE A 8 -22.37 -10.90 -1.21
N CYS A 9 -21.17 -11.06 -1.71
CA CYS A 9 -20.14 -11.87 -1.08
C CYS A 9 -19.08 -10.96 -0.44
N THR A 10 -18.72 -11.23 0.81
CA THR A 10 -17.68 -10.47 1.52
C THR A 10 -16.64 -11.42 2.09
N ASP A 11 -15.38 -11.18 1.78
CA ASP A 11 -14.23 -11.89 2.30
C ASP A 11 -13.37 -10.92 3.14
N ILE A 12 -13.05 -11.31 4.40
CA ILE A 12 -12.30 -10.47 5.33
C ILE A 12 -11.04 -11.20 5.78
N GLY A 13 -9.92 -10.49 5.80
CA GLY A 13 -8.64 -10.99 6.29
C GLY A 13 -7.73 -9.85 6.72
N LYS A 14 -6.44 -10.16 6.84
CA LYS A 14 -5.39 -9.19 7.17
C LYS A 14 -4.29 -9.25 6.13
N ALA A 15 -3.75 -8.09 5.78
CA ALA A 15 -2.53 -7.92 4.98
C ALA A 15 -1.95 -6.52 5.22
N MET A 16 -0.64 -6.39 5.08
CA MET A 16 0.08 -5.11 5.17
C MET A 16 -0.23 -4.31 6.45
N GLY A 17 -0.32 -5.03 7.57
CA GLY A 17 -0.57 -4.44 8.90
C GLY A 17 -2.00 -3.98 9.17
N THR A 18 -2.95 -4.22 8.24
CA THR A 18 -4.33 -3.78 8.38
C THR A 18 -5.33 -4.87 7.99
N PHE A 19 -6.64 -4.58 8.11
CA PHE A 19 -7.67 -5.46 7.56
C PHE A 19 -7.73 -5.32 6.02
N LEU A 20 -8.08 -6.42 5.38
CA LEU A 20 -8.38 -6.48 3.96
C LEU A 20 -9.78 -7.04 3.80
N ARG A 21 -10.71 -6.22 3.29
CA ARG A 21 -12.08 -6.61 2.97
C ARG A 21 -12.28 -6.57 1.46
N ILE A 22 -12.80 -7.66 0.92
CA ILE A 22 -13.12 -7.80 -0.50
C ILE A 22 -14.62 -8.06 -0.59
N THR A 23 -15.36 -7.18 -1.24
CA THR A 23 -16.80 -7.31 -1.46
C THR A 23 -17.07 -7.40 -2.95
N SER A 24 -17.78 -8.45 -3.40
CA SER A 24 -18.17 -8.65 -4.79
C SER A 24 -19.65 -9.01 -4.91
N TYR A 25 -20.21 -8.81 -6.11
CA TYR A 25 -21.56 -9.16 -6.45
C TYR A 25 -21.60 -10.29 -7.49
N GLY A 26 -22.53 -11.22 -7.30
CA GLY A 26 -22.97 -12.15 -8.37
C GLY A 26 -22.11 -13.38 -8.62
N ARG A 27 -20.94 -13.54 -7.97
CA ARG A 27 -20.17 -14.79 -8.06
C ARG A 27 -19.74 -15.27 -6.67
N PRO A 28 -19.91 -16.58 -6.37
CA PRO A 28 -19.34 -17.12 -5.14
C PRO A 28 -17.83 -16.92 -5.16
N GLN A 29 -17.33 -16.30 -4.13
CA GLN A 29 -15.93 -15.98 -3.94
C GLN A 29 -15.09 -17.25 -3.88
N GLY A 30 -14.20 -17.40 -4.73
CA GLY A 30 -13.24 -18.48 -4.57
C GLY A 30 -11.87 -18.02 -5.03
N GLU A 31 -11.74 -17.83 -6.34
CA GLU A 31 -10.43 -17.68 -6.95
C GLU A 31 -9.97 -16.22 -6.99
N VAL A 32 -10.86 -15.28 -7.31
CA VAL A 32 -10.49 -13.85 -7.43
C VAL A 32 -10.09 -13.28 -6.08
N SER A 33 -10.90 -13.46 -5.03
CA SER A 33 -10.56 -12.97 -3.67
C SER A 33 -9.28 -13.62 -3.13
N LYS A 34 -9.07 -14.92 -3.40
CA LYS A 34 -7.81 -15.60 -3.05
C LYS A 34 -6.62 -14.99 -3.79
N ALA A 35 -6.76 -14.70 -5.08
CA ALA A 35 -5.70 -14.10 -5.90
C ALA A 35 -5.38 -12.68 -5.42
N VAL A 36 -6.39 -11.84 -5.17
CA VAL A 36 -6.25 -10.50 -4.59
C VAL A 36 -5.50 -10.57 -3.26
N ARG A 37 -5.93 -11.45 -2.36
CA ARG A 37 -5.30 -11.64 -1.05
C ARG A 37 -3.87 -12.14 -1.14
N ALA A 38 -3.61 -13.07 -2.07
CA ALA A 38 -2.26 -13.55 -2.34
C ALA A 38 -1.35 -12.45 -2.88
N TYR A 39 -1.88 -11.56 -3.72
CA TYR A 39 -1.15 -10.42 -4.24
C TYR A 39 -0.74 -9.44 -3.12
N PHE A 40 -1.65 -9.07 -2.24
CA PHE A 40 -1.34 -8.22 -1.07
C PHE A 40 -0.26 -8.84 -0.18
N ARG A 41 -0.38 -10.13 0.12
CA ARG A 41 0.66 -10.85 0.89
C ARG A 41 2.01 -10.87 0.19
N ASN A 42 2.03 -10.98 -1.13
CA ASN A 42 3.28 -10.96 -1.89
C ASN A 42 3.94 -9.57 -1.84
N VAL A 43 3.17 -8.49 -1.97
CA VAL A 43 3.67 -7.12 -1.77
C VAL A 43 4.23 -6.95 -0.36
N GLU A 44 3.49 -7.38 0.68
CA GLU A 44 3.94 -7.31 2.07
C GLU A 44 5.25 -8.08 2.28
N ASN A 45 5.34 -9.32 1.81
CA ASN A 45 6.52 -10.15 1.96
C ASN A 45 7.78 -9.52 1.33
N LEU A 46 7.62 -8.85 0.19
CA LEU A 46 8.75 -8.30 -0.56
C LEU A 46 9.07 -6.86 -0.19
N CYS A 47 8.07 -6.07 0.22
CA CYS A 47 8.21 -4.62 0.39
C CYS A 47 8.13 -4.14 1.84
N SER A 48 7.88 -5.01 2.81
CA SER A 48 7.80 -4.61 4.22
C SER A 48 9.18 -4.38 4.83
N ARG A 49 9.41 -3.19 5.39
CA ARG A 49 10.63 -2.90 6.17
C ARG A 49 10.67 -3.61 7.53
N PHE A 50 9.54 -4.14 7.99
CA PHE A 50 9.43 -4.86 9.26
C PHE A 50 9.78 -6.36 9.15
N ARG A 51 9.97 -6.86 7.94
CA ARG A 51 10.36 -8.24 7.67
C ARG A 51 11.85 -8.30 7.31
N SER A 52 12.64 -9.03 8.06
CA SER A 52 14.08 -9.16 7.82
C SER A 52 14.43 -9.90 6.51
N ASP A 53 13.50 -10.69 5.99
CA ASP A 53 13.60 -11.49 4.77
C ASP A 53 13.03 -10.80 3.51
N SER A 54 12.60 -9.53 3.61
CA SER A 54 12.08 -8.77 2.48
C SER A 54 13.19 -8.20 1.61
N ASP A 55 12.88 -7.95 0.33
CA ASP A 55 13.77 -7.23 -0.60
C ASP A 55 14.14 -5.84 -0.05
N VAL A 56 13.17 -5.11 0.52
CA VAL A 56 13.37 -3.77 1.10
C VAL A 56 14.38 -3.80 2.26
N SER A 57 14.29 -4.80 3.13
CA SER A 57 15.24 -4.97 4.23
C SER A 57 16.63 -5.32 3.74
N HIS A 58 16.74 -6.16 2.72
CA HIS A 58 18.03 -6.50 2.10
C HIS A 58 18.66 -5.29 1.41
N ILE A 59 17.87 -4.45 0.70
CA ILE A 59 18.33 -3.19 0.10
C ILE A 59 18.88 -2.27 1.18
N SER A 60 18.13 -2.06 2.26
CA SER A 60 18.52 -1.18 3.37
C SER A 60 19.77 -1.68 4.08
N ALA A 61 19.90 -2.99 4.31
CA ALA A 61 21.07 -3.60 4.94
C ALA A 61 22.35 -3.48 4.07
N ALA A 62 22.20 -3.39 2.75
CA ALA A 62 23.33 -3.26 1.81
C ALA A 62 23.62 -1.81 1.38
N ALA A 63 22.95 -0.82 1.99
CA ALA A 63 23.09 0.60 1.67
C ALA A 63 24.56 1.06 1.81
N GLY A 64 25.06 1.76 0.79
CA GLY A 64 26.44 2.23 0.69
C GLY A 64 27.47 1.13 0.41
N VAL A 65 27.06 -0.13 0.20
CA VAL A 65 27.96 -1.26 0.00
C VAL A 65 27.85 -1.83 -1.41
N LYS A 66 26.67 -2.25 -1.84
CA LYS A 66 26.46 -2.88 -3.14
C LYS A 66 24.99 -2.89 -3.56
N PRO A 67 24.70 -2.95 -4.89
CA PRO A 67 23.36 -3.22 -5.39
C PRO A 67 22.83 -4.58 -4.92
N VAL A 68 21.53 -4.64 -4.62
CA VAL A 68 20.82 -5.87 -4.23
C VAL A 68 19.92 -6.33 -5.36
N MET A 69 20.03 -7.60 -5.73
CA MET A 69 19.09 -8.23 -6.66
C MET A 69 17.74 -8.40 -5.99
N VAL A 70 16.69 -7.94 -6.65
CA VAL A 70 15.34 -7.92 -6.09
C VAL A 70 14.33 -8.52 -7.06
N SER A 71 13.16 -8.88 -6.54
CA SER A 71 12.00 -9.29 -7.34
C SER A 71 11.56 -8.16 -8.28
N SER A 72 10.95 -8.53 -9.41
CA SER A 72 10.35 -7.54 -10.32
C SER A 72 9.30 -6.69 -9.63
N LEU A 73 8.51 -7.29 -8.73
CA LEU A 73 7.47 -6.59 -7.98
C LEU A 73 8.08 -5.51 -7.07
N CYS A 74 9.05 -5.83 -6.24
CA CYS A 74 9.71 -4.86 -5.35
C CYS A 74 10.36 -3.73 -6.16
N ARG A 75 11.06 -4.07 -7.24
CA ARG A 75 11.65 -3.09 -8.14
C ARG A 75 10.61 -2.14 -8.75
N ASP A 76 9.45 -2.64 -9.14
CA ASP A 76 8.39 -1.83 -9.74
C ASP A 76 7.73 -0.91 -8.69
N VAL A 77 7.58 -1.36 -7.43
CA VAL A 77 7.18 -0.49 -6.31
C VAL A 77 8.22 0.60 -6.06
N CYS A 78 9.52 0.25 -6.06
CA CYS A 78 10.61 1.25 -5.94
C CYS A 78 10.61 2.27 -7.08
N ARG A 79 10.34 1.84 -8.32
CA ARG A 79 10.19 2.77 -9.46
C ARG A 79 9.00 3.70 -9.30
N CYS A 80 7.88 3.16 -8.83
CA CYS A 80 6.69 3.95 -8.54
C CYS A 80 7.01 5.00 -7.46
N SER A 81 7.62 4.59 -6.35
CA SER A 81 7.99 5.50 -5.25
C SER A 81 8.97 6.58 -5.69
N LEU A 82 9.97 6.23 -6.52
CA LEU A 82 10.92 7.21 -7.04
C LEU A 82 10.24 8.22 -7.98
N ARG A 83 9.30 7.79 -8.81
CA ARG A 83 8.50 8.69 -9.65
C ARG A 83 7.69 9.67 -8.82
N GLU A 84 7.04 9.21 -7.76
CA GLU A 84 6.26 10.07 -6.85
C GLU A 84 7.18 11.03 -6.07
N ALA A 85 8.37 10.59 -5.66
CA ALA A 85 9.35 11.47 -5.03
C ALA A 85 9.79 12.60 -5.97
N VAL A 86 10.05 12.29 -7.23
CA VAL A 86 10.37 13.31 -8.26
C VAL A 86 9.17 14.24 -8.50
N PHE A 87 7.96 13.68 -8.65
CA PHE A 87 6.74 14.45 -8.90
C PHE A 87 6.43 15.45 -7.78
N THR A 88 6.63 15.03 -6.53
CA THR A 88 6.39 15.87 -5.34
C THR A 88 7.57 16.79 -4.98
N GLY A 89 8.68 16.73 -5.74
CA GLY A 89 9.90 17.48 -5.42
C GLY A 89 10.53 17.09 -4.09
N GLY A 90 10.37 15.82 -3.67
CA GLY A 90 10.91 15.27 -2.44
C GLY A 90 10.05 15.49 -1.20
N ILE A 91 8.81 16.00 -1.33
CA ILE A 91 7.85 16.02 -0.20
C ILE A 91 7.50 14.59 0.22
N PHE A 92 7.25 13.71 -0.74
CA PHE A 92 7.28 12.27 -0.53
C PHE A 92 8.69 11.77 -0.82
N ASP A 93 9.32 11.06 0.13
CA ASP A 93 10.64 10.46 -0.05
C ASP A 93 10.68 9.04 0.53
N PRO A 94 10.85 8.00 -0.30
CA PRO A 94 10.88 6.61 0.16
C PRO A 94 12.13 6.27 1.00
N THR A 95 13.15 7.14 1.06
CA THR A 95 14.33 6.93 1.92
C THR A 95 14.14 7.39 3.36
N VAL A 96 12.93 7.85 3.69
CA VAL A 96 12.53 8.25 5.05
C VAL A 96 12.68 7.13 6.10
N GLY A 97 12.93 5.89 5.65
CA GLY A 97 13.11 4.74 6.52
C GLY A 97 14.19 4.90 7.59
N ALA A 98 15.28 5.63 7.29
CA ALA A 98 16.32 5.97 8.28
C ALA A 98 15.75 6.79 9.45
N LEU A 99 14.81 7.69 9.17
CA LEU A 99 14.16 8.54 10.17
C LEU A 99 13.02 7.79 10.88
N THR A 100 12.09 7.18 10.14
CA THR A 100 10.91 6.51 10.73
C THR A 100 11.28 5.34 11.64
N SER A 101 12.43 4.71 11.39
CA SER A 101 12.95 3.63 12.25
C SER A 101 13.35 4.08 13.64
N LEU A 102 13.65 5.36 13.86
CA LEU A 102 14.02 5.89 15.18
C LEU A 102 12.88 5.84 16.19
N TRP A 103 11.64 6.09 15.73
CA TRP A 103 10.45 6.01 16.58
C TRP A 103 10.01 4.58 16.82
N ASN A 104 10.27 3.68 15.86
CA ASN A 104 9.86 2.28 15.91
C ASN A 104 8.38 2.10 16.29
N ILE A 105 7.50 2.94 15.72
CA ILE A 105 6.07 2.96 16.03
C ILE A 105 5.45 1.58 15.80
N GLY A 106 4.76 1.06 16.81
CA GLY A 106 4.17 -0.28 16.80
C GLY A 106 5.17 -1.42 17.05
N GLY A 107 6.44 -1.13 17.29
CA GLY A 107 7.47 -2.10 17.67
C GLY A 107 7.63 -2.24 19.18
N GLU A 108 8.39 -3.26 19.62
CA GLU A 108 8.61 -3.54 21.06
C GLU A 108 9.38 -2.42 21.80
N ASN A 109 10.17 -1.61 21.05
CA ASN A 109 10.98 -0.53 21.59
C ASN A 109 10.55 0.82 21.02
N GLU A 110 9.25 1.09 21.01
CA GLU A 110 8.73 2.39 20.60
C GLU A 110 9.23 3.49 21.54
N ARG A 111 9.74 4.59 20.97
CA ARG A 111 10.34 5.68 21.75
C ARG A 111 10.26 7.02 21.01
N ILE A 112 10.50 8.07 21.72
CA ILE A 112 10.76 9.39 21.14
C ILE A 112 12.29 9.53 20.99
N PRO A 113 12.81 9.70 19.74
CA PRO A 113 14.24 9.90 19.52
C PRO A 113 14.70 11.29 19.99
N SER A 114 15.99 11.42 20.24
CA SER A 114 16.59 12.73 20.54
C SER A 114 16.70 13.59 19.26
N GLU A 115 16.80 14.89 19.44
CA GLU A 115 16.97 15.84 18.33
C GLU A 115 18.26 15.55 17.52
N GLU A 116 19.33 15.16 18.22
CA GLU A 116 20.59 14.78 17.58
C GLU A 116 20.44 13.54 16.67
N GLU A 117 19.69 12.52 17.11
CA GLU A 117 19.41 11.32 16.30
C GLU A 117 18.56 11.68 15.08
N ILE A 118 17.56 12.55 15.25
CA ILE A 118 16.72 13.05 14.17
C ILE A 118 17.57 13.77 13.12
N GLU A 119 18.41 14.71 13.51
CA GLU A 119 19.24 15.47 12.59
C GLU A 119 20.25 14.56 11.85
N LYS A 120 20.82 13.56 12.50
CA LYS A 120 21.67 12.56 11.86
C LYS A 120 20.92 11.71 10.83
N ALA A 121 19.69 11.34 11.11
CA ALA A 121 18.89 10.55 10.18
C ALA A 121 18.40 11.38 8.98
N LYS A 122 18.09 12.65 9.18
CA LYS A 122 17.61 13.55 8.11
C LYS A 122 18.59 13.68 6.94
N VAL A 123 19.90 13.64 7.20
CA VAL A 123 20.92 13.73 6.14
C VAL A 123 20.96 12.49 5.24
N LEU A 124 20.32 11.39 5.65
CA LEU A 124 20.21 10.14 4.89
C LEU A 124 18.94 10.08 4.03
N ILE A 125 18.11 11.12 4.08
CA ILE A 125 16.86 11.18 3.31
C ILE A 125 17.11 11.95 2.04
N ASP A 126 17.28 11.21 0.94
CA ASP A 126 17.44 11.79 -0.40
C ASP A 126 17.16 10.72 -1.46
N TYR A 127 15.97 10.78 -2.06
CA TYR A 127 15.54 9.86 -3.12
C TYR A 127 16.48 9.85 -4.34
N ARG A 128 17.27 10.91 -4.57
CA ARG A 128 18.24 10.99 -5.68
C ARG A 128 19.40 10.01 -5.52
N HIS A 129 19.58 9.48 -4.33
CA HIS A 129 20.57 8.45 -4.01
C HIS A 129 20.04 7.03 -4.19
N ILE A 130 18.83 6.85 -4.73
CA ILE A 130 18.30 5.54 -5.14
C ILE A 130 18.70 5.27 -6.59
N GLU A 131 19.38 4.16 -6.82
CA GLU A 131 19.64 3.65 -8.16
C GLU A 131 18.81 2.39 -8.42
N ILE A 132 18.04 2.38 -9.52
CA ILE A 132 17.25 1.23 -9.93
C ILE A 132 17.80 0.68 -11.22
N GLY A 133 18.49 -0.45 -11.11
CA GLY A 133 19.03 -1.20 -12.24
C GLY A 133 17.97 -2.09 -12.93
N GLU A 134 18.44 -2.92 -13.86
CA GLU A 134 17.58 -3.85 -14.59
C GLU A 134 16.93 -4.89 -13.65
N ARG A 135 17.69 -5.40 -12.70
CA ARG A 135 17.26 -6.43 -11.74
C ARG A 135 17.68 -6.13 -10.30
N SER A 136 18.10 -4.90 -10.01
CA SER A 136 18.66 -4.53 -8.71
C SER A 136 18.19 -3.15 -8.27
N VAL A 137 18.30 -2.90 -6.96
CA VAL A 137 18.13 -1.58 -6.33
C VAL A 137 19.35 -1.32 -5.45
N PHE A 138 19.81 -0.08 -5.42
CA PHE A 138 20.96 0.34 -4.60
C PHE A 138 20.68 1.70 -3.95
N LEU A 139 21.00 1.79 -2.67
CA LEU A 139 21.07 3.03 -1.91
C LEU A 139 22.54 3.44 -1.80
N LYS A 140 22.89 4.62 -2.31
CA LYS A 140 24.31 5.04 -2.44
C LYS A 140 25.00 5.27 -1.12
N GLU A 141 24.27 5.76 -0.11
CA GLU A 141 24.89 6.18 1.13
C GLU A 141 24.65 5.14 2.24
N LYS A 142 25.71 4.87 3.01
CA LYS A 142 25.64 3.96 4.16
C LYS A 142 24.68 4.51 5.21
N GLY A 143 23.77 3.67 5.67
CA GLY A 143 22.76 4.04 6.67
C GLY A 143 21.42 4.50 6.09
N MET A 144 21.32 4.71 4.76
CA MET A 144 20.03 4.91 4.13
C MET A 144 19.12 3.69 4.33
N SER A 145 17.82 3.92 4.40
CA SER A 145 16.82 2.86 4.54
C SER A 145 15.55 3.23 3.80
N LEU A 146 14.94 2.24 3.14
CA LEU A 146 13.66 2.41 2.47
C LEU A 146 12.49 2.20 3.44
N ASP A 147 11.49 3.06 3.30
CA ASP A 147 10.14 2.87 3.84
C ASP A 147 9.13 3.11 2.71
N LEU A 148 8.50 2.04 2.27
CA LEU A 148 7.51 2.07 1.19
C LEU A 148 6.07 2.13 1.73
N GLY A 149 5.89 2.35 3.05
CA GLY A 149 4.58 2.37 3.71
C GLY A 149 3.60 3.39 3.13
N GLY A 150 4.11 4.51 2.61
CA GLY A 150 3.29 5.55 1.99
C GLY A 150 2.94 5.33 0.52
N ILE A 151 3.23 4.14 -0.05
CA ILE A 151 2.89 3.83 -1.46
C ILE A 151 2.57 2.35 -1.72
N ALA A 152 3.05 1.44 -0.88
CA ALA A 152 2.93 0.01 -1.16
C ALA A 152 1.48 -0.49 -1.09
N LYS A 153 0.62 0.08 -0.23
CA LYS A 153 -0.80 -0.29 -0.15
C LYS A 153 -1.56 0.15 -1.40
N GLU A 154 -1.39 1.39 -1.80
CA GLU A 154 -2.01 2.00 -2.97
C GLU A 154 -1.59 1.26 -4.24
N TYR A 155 -0.30 0.94 -4.35
CA TYR A 155 0.22 0.09 -5.43
C TYR A 155 -0.45 -1.28 -5.43
N ALA A 156 -0.56 -1.92 -4.26
CA ALA A 156 -1.21 -3.24 -4.13
C ALA A 156 -2.69 -3.17 -4.51
N LEU A 157 -3.43 -2.15 -4.06
CA LEU A 157 -4.83 -1.92 -4.40
C LEU A 157 -5.04 -1.81 -5.91
N HIS A 158 -4.31 -0.91 -6.56
CA HIS A 158 -4.40 -0.69 -8.00
C HIS A 158 -4.09 -1.97 -8.80
N LYS A 159 -3.02 -2.69 -8.45
CA LYS A 159 -2.63 -3.92 -9.15
C LYS A 159 -3.57 -5.09 -8.86
N ALA A 160 -4.11 -5.18 -7.65
CA ALA A 160 -5.10 -6.20 -7.29
C ALA A 160 -6.45 -5.97 -7.99
N ALA A 161 -6.88 -4.71 -8.13
CA ALA A 161 -8.06 -4.38 -8.92
C ALA A 161 -7.89 -4.78 -10.39
N ALA A 162 -6.77 -4.40 -11.01
CA ALA A 162 -6.45 -4.82 -12.38
C ALA A 162 -6.29 -6.34 -12.54
N LEU A 163 -5.85 -7.07 -11.51
CA LEU A 163 -5.82 -8.52 -11.49
C LEU A 163 -7.24 -9.10 -11.47
N ALA A 164 -8.10 -8.60 -10.59
CA ALA A 164 -9.49 -9.02 -10.47
C ALA A 164 -10.25 -8.83 -11.79
N GLU A 165 -10.07 -7.69 -12.43
CA GLU A 165 -10.66 -7.37 -13.73
C GLU A 165 -10.21 -8.34 -14.84
N ARG A 166 -8.90 -8.64 -14.93
CA ARG A 166 -8.37 -9.66 -15.86
C ARG A 166 -8.90 -11.06 -15.58
N MET A 167 -9.30 -11.37 -14.36
CA MET A 167 -9.94 -12.63 -13.98
C MET A 167 -11.46 -12.63 -14.26
N GLY A 168 -11.98 -11.55 -14.87
CA GLY A 168 -13.38 -11.41 -15.26
C GLY A 168 -14.29 -10.87 -14.16
N GLU A 169 -13.74 -10.28 -13.10
CA GLU A 169 -14.54 -9.55 -12.12
C GLU A 169 -14.99 -8.22 -12.71
N CYS A 170 -16.25 -7.86 -12.48
CA CYS A 170 -16.86 -6.64 -13.02
C CYS A 170 -17.63 -5.83 -11.98
N SER A 171 -17.70 -6.29 -10.73
CA SER A 171 -18.37 -5.59 -9.64
C SER A 171 -17.75 -5.97 -8.30
N MET A 172 -16.65 -5.31 -7.93
CA MET A 172 -15.90 -5.59 -6.70
C MET A 172 -15.43 -4.31 -6.03
N MET A 173 -15.37 -4.34 -4.71
CA MET A 173 -14.72 -3.33 -3.88
C MET A 173 -13.64 -4.01 -3.04
N ILE A 174 -12.45 -3.44 -3.02
CA ILE A 174 -11.31 -3.87 -2.20
C ILE A 174 -11.01 -2.74 -1.21
N ASP A 175 -11.09 -3.04 0.08
CA ASP A 175 -10.85 -2.10 1.19
C ASP A 175 -9.67 -2.62 2.02
N ALA A 176 -8.59 -1.88 2.03
CA ALA A 176 -7.36 -2.18 2.75
C ALA A 176 -7.11 -1.11 3.84
N GLY A 177 -7.82 -1.24 4.96
CA GLY A 177 -7.64 -0.33 6.09
C GLY A 177 -8.23 1.06 5.89
N GLY A 178 -9.20 1.22 5.00
CA GLY A 178 -9.82 2.49 4.64
C GLY A 178 -9.32 3.07 3.32
N ASP A 179 -8.27 2.47 2.71
CA ASP A 179 -7.90 2.75 1.34
C ASP A 179 -8.70 1.80 0.45
N ILE A 180 -9.50 2.35 -0.46
CA ILE A 180 -10.53 1.61 -1.19
C ILE A 180 -10.34 1.79 -2.69
N CYS A 181 -10.42 0.69 -3.42
CA CYS A 181 -10.46 0.67 -4.88
C CYS A 181 -11.67 -0.13 -5.33
N VAL A 182 -12.28 0.25 -6.45
CA VAL A 182 -13.42 -0.47 -7.02
C VAL A 182 -13.12 -0.96 -8.43
N VAL A 183 -13.71 -2.11 -8.76
CA VAL A 183 -13.70 -2.71 -10.10
C VAL A 183 -15.13 -2.66 -10.62
N GLY A 184 -15.36 -1.95 -11.70
CA GLY A 184 -16.67 -1.76 -12.28
C GLY A 184 -17.68 -1.07 -11.37
N ASN A 185 -18.91 -0.99 -11.84
CA ASN A 185 -20.05 -0.49 -11.09
C ASN A 185 -20.77 -1.62 -10.36
N LYS A 186 -21.74 -1.28 -9.52
CA LYS A 186 -22.68 -2.27 -8.99
C LYS A 186 -23.50 -2.90 -10.11
N PRO A 187 -24.10 -4.08 -9.89
CA PRO A 187 -24.86 -4.79 -10.93
C PRO A 187 -26.04 -4.02 -11.51
N ASP A 188 -26.63 -3.12 -10.72
CA ASP A 188 -27.71 -2.23 -11.17
C ASP A 188 -27.20 -1.03 -12.00
N GLY A 189 -25.89 -0.98 -12.29
CA GLY A 189 -25.22 0.11 -13.01
C GLY A 189 -24.89 1.33 -12.14
N SER A 190 -25.32 1.36 -10.87
CA SER A 190 -25.02 2.48 -9.97
C SER A 190 -23.57 2.48 -9.53
N ALA A 191 -23.04 3.68 -9.24
CA ALA A 191 -21.74 3.86 -8.63
C ALA A 191 -21.69 3.34 -7.19
N TRP A 192 -20.50 2.96 -6.74
CA TRP A 192 -20.23 2.66 -5.34
C TRP A 192 -20.32 3.93 -4.51
N ARG A 193 -21.00 3.88 -3.37
CA ARG A 193 -21.14 5.02 -2.46
C ARG A 193 -20.39 4.75 -1.17
N LEU A 194 -19.40 5.56 -0.89
CA LEU A 194 -18.58 5.47 0.31
C LEU A 194 -18.87 6.66 1.24
N GLY A 195 -19.02 6.36 2.52
CA GLY A 195 -19.15 7.37 3.56
C GLY A 195 -17.78 7.72 4.14
N ILE A 196 -17.41 9.00 4.11
CA ILE A 196 -16.23 9.50 4.83
C ILE A 196 -16.64 9.75 6.27
N GLN A 197 -16.10 8.97 7.20
CA GLN A 197 -16.44 9.01 8.61
C GLN A 197 -15.88 10.26 9.28
N HIS A 198 -16.65 10.85 10.17
CA HIS A 198 -16.18 11.95 11.00
C HIS A 198 -15.08 11.44 11.96
N PRO A 199 -13.90 12.11 12.04
CA PRO A 199 -12.73 11.59 12.77
C PRO A 199 -12.99 11.40 14.28
N ARG A 200 -13.87 12.18 14.87
CA ARG A 200 -14.16 12.17 16.32
C ARG A 200 -15.58 11.73 16.68
N GLN A 201 -16.46 11.50 15.70
CA GLN A 201 -17.86 11.08 15.91
C GLN A 201 -18.16 9.84 15.06
N ARG A 202 -17.98 8.66 15.64
CA ARG A 202 -18.03 7.36 14.94
C ARG A 202 -19.32 7.06 14.16
N SER A 203 -20.44 7.65 14.55
CA SER A 203 -21.75 7.45 13.90
C SER A 203 -22.09 8.50 12.85
N THR A 204 -21.21 9.46 12.60
CA THR A 204 -21.46 10.60 11.71
C THR A 204 -20.56 10.52 10.47
N LEU A 205 -21.14 10.79 9.31
CA LEU A 205 -20.41 11.00 8.07
C LEU A 205 -20.23 12.49 7.81
N ILE A 206 -19.04 12.89 7.38
CA ILE A 206 -18.78 14.28 6.94
C ILE A 206 -19.06 14.46 5.45
N ALA A 207 -18.96 13.39 4.67
CA ALA A 207 -19.24 13.40 3.24
C ALA A 207 -19.61 12.01 2.74
N THR A 208 -20.13 11.95 1.53
CA THR A 208 -20.30 10.71 0.75
C THR A 208 -19.67 10.93 -0.62
N VAL A 209 -18.87 9.97 -1.06
CA VAL A 209 -18.21 9.95 -2.38
C VAL A 209 -18.84 8.84 -3.21
N ALA A 210 -19.11 9.12 -4.49
CA ALA A 210 -19.49 8.10 -5.46
C ALA A 210 -18.24 7.70 -6.26
N LEU A 211 -17.96 6.38 -6.34
CA LEU A 211 -16.86 5.82 -7.10
C LEU A 211 -17.40 5.06 -8.30
N GLY A 212 -16.86 5.34 -9.48
CA GLY A 212 -17.01 4.54 -10.69
C GLY A 212 -15.85 3.55 -10.85
N SER A 213 -15.84 2.85 -11.98
CA SER A 213 -14.76 1.91 -12.30
C SER A 213 -13.39 2.58 -12.23
N GLU A 214 -12.42 1.90 -11.62
CA GLU A 214 -11.03 2.32 -11.43
C GLU A 214 -10.80 3.48 -10.45
N ASP A 215 -11.86 4.04 -9.85
CA ASP A 215 -11.69 5.07 -8.83
C ASP A 215 -11.11 4.50 -7.54
N THR A 216 -10.28 5.29 -6.87
CA THR A 216 -9.71 5.00 -5.55
C THR A 216 -10.01 6.12 -4.56
N VAL A 217 -10.15 5.75 -3.29
CA VAL A 217 -10.17 6.69 -2.16
C VAL A 217 -9.16 6.22 -1.13
N GLU A 218 -8.28 7.11 -0.75
CA GLU A 218 -7.26 6.87 0.27
C GLU A 218 -7.55 7.71 1.51
N THR A 219 -7.30 7.12 2.68
CA THR A 219 -7.55 7.76 3.96
C THR A 219 -6.30 7.72 4.82
N SER A 220 -5.78 8.89 5.17
CA SER A 220 -4.72 9.06 6.15
C SER A 220 -5.21 9.90 7.32
N GLY A 221 -4.85 9.52 8.55
CA GLY A 221 -5.25 10.26 9.73
C GLY A 221 -4.66 9.69 11.02
N ASP A 222 -4.71 10.50 12.08
CA ASP A 222 -4.17 10.23 13.42
C ASP A 222 -5.24 9.80 14.44
N TYR A 223 -6.46 9.49 14.00
CA TYR A 223 -7.63 9.33 14.86
C TYR A 223 -8.08 7.88 15.10
N ARG A 224 -7.27 6.90 14.71
CA ARG A 224 -7.56 5.46 14.93
C ARG A 224 -6.46 4.79 15.73
#